data_19571da9039eea395a41b2bc2c58737a
#
_entry.id   19571da9039eea395a41b2bc2c58737a
#
_cell.length_a   1.000
_cell.length_b   1.000
_cell.length_c   1.000
_cell.angle_alpha   90.00
_cell.angle_beta   90.00
_cell.angle_gamma   90.00
#
_symmetry.space_group_name_H-M   'P 1'
#
loop_
_entity.id
_entity.type
_entity.pdbx_description
1 polymer ?
#
loop_
_entity_poly.entity_id
_entity_poly.type
_entity_poly.pdbx_seq_one_letter_code
_entity_poly.pdbx_strand_id
1 'polypeptide(L)'
;MSVCTPKSFDLAGKVALITGASYGIGFAIATAMANCGATIVFNDIKQELVDKGLAAYKEAGIEAHGYVCDVTNEDAVNEMVKKITAEVGHINVLVNNAGIIKRIPMIEMTAAQFRQVIDVDLNAPFIVAKAVIPDMIEQGGGKIINICSMMSELGRETVSAYAAAKGGLKMLTKNIASEYGKYNIQCNGIGPGYIATPQTAPLREIQPDGSRHPFDQFIVAKTPAERWGVAEDLGGPAVFLASEASDFVNGLILYVDGGILAYIGKQPG
;
A
#
# COMPACT_ATOMS: atom_id res chain seq x y z
N MET A 1 -24.68 13.48 16.66
CA MET A 1 -24.17 12.34 15.88
C MET A 1 -24.06 12.82 14.43
N SER A 2 -22.85 12.87 13.88
CA SER A 2 -22.67 13.21 12.47
C SER A 2 -23.15 12.02 11.62
N VAL A 3 -24.10 12.29 10.72
CA VAL A 3 -24.54 11.30 9.74
C VAL A 3 -23.48 11.23 8.63
N CYS A 4 -23.11 10.04 8.18
CA CYS A 4 -22.20 9.85 7.06
C CYS A 4 -22.77 10.53 5.80
N THR A 5 -21.99 11.40 5.19
CA THR A 5 -22.33 12.12 3.95
C THR A 5 -21.18 11.99 2.95
N PRO A 6 -21.35 12.37 1.68
CA PRO A 6 -20.23 12.42 0.75
C PRO A 6 -19.03 13.24 1.27
N LYS A 7 -19.28 14.27 2.08
CA LYS A 7 -18.23 15.06 2.73
C LYS A 7 -17.39 14.26 3.74
N SER A 8 -17.90 13.16 4.26
CA SER A 8 -17.13 12.29 5.16
C SER A 8 -15.94 11.61 4.46
N PHE A 9 -15.89 11.63 3.15
CA PHE A 9 -14.79 11.12 2.31
C PHE A 9 -13.86 12.23 1.78
N ASP A 10 -14.11 13.48 2.18
CA ASP A 10 -13.29 14.62 1.78
C ASP A 10 -11.92 14.56 2.47
N LEU A 11 -10.87 14.78 1.70
CA LEU A 11 -9.48 14.83 2.18
C LEU A 11 -8.87 16.24 2.02
N ALA A 12 -9.70 17.27 1.77
CA ALA A 12 -9.23 18.64 1.65
C ALA A 12 -8.47 19.08 2.92
N GLY A 13 -7.29 19.66 2.71
CA GLY A 13 -6.41 20.09 3.80
C GLY A 13 -5.62 18.97 4.49
N LYS A 14 -5.73 17.72 4.03
CA LYS A 14 -4.92 16.60 4.51
C LYS A 14 -3.67 16.42 3.66
N VAL A 15 -2.52 16.25 4.29
CA VAL A 15 -1.27 15.85 3.65
C VAL A 15 -1.17 14.33 3.73
N ALA A 16 -1.07 13.67 2.58
CA ALA A 16 -0.93 12.23 2.48
C ALA A 16 0.48 11.86 1.97
N LEU A 17 1.25 11.16 2.79
CA LEU A 17 2.54 10.56 2.41
C LEU A 17 2.32 9.12 1.94
N ILE A 18 2.68 8.83 0.70
CA ILE A 18 2.60 7.49 0.12
C ILE A 18 4.00 7.01 -0.27
N THR A 19 4.49 5.93 0.36
CA THR A 19 5.81 5.39 0.07
C THR A 19 5.82 4.56 -1.21
N GLY A 20 6.88 4.70 -2.04
CA GLY A 20 7.03 3.95 -3.30
C GLY A 20 5.92 4.24 -4.30
N ALA A 21 5.52 5.51 -4.46
CA ALA A 21 4.33 5.86 -5.23
C ALA A 21 4.63 6.59 -6.55
N SER A 22 5.80 6.37 -7.13
CA SER A 22 6.14 6.89 -8.47
C SER A 22 5.33 6.21 -9.59
N TYR A 23 4.76 5.03 -9.35
CA TYR A 23 3.95 4.26 -10.30
C TYR A 23 3.12 3.17 -9.59
N GLY A 24 2.27 2.48 -10.34
CA GLY A 24 1.55 1.28 -9.87
C GLY A 24 0.51 1.58 -8.79
N ILE A 25 0.43 0.71 -7.77
CA ILE A 25 -0.60 0.78 -6.71
C ILE A 25 -0.49 2.11 -5.95
N GLY A 26 0.72 2.49 -5.53
CA GLY A 26 0.93 3.72 -4.78
C GLY A 26 0.49 4.96 -5.55
N PHE A 27 0.81 5.03 -6.85
CA PHE A 27 0.40 6.11 -7.73
C PHE A 27 -1.13 6.19 -7.87
N ALA A 28 -1.81 5.06 -8.06
CA ALA A 28 -3.27 5.02 -8.19
C ALA A 28 -3.98 5.44 -6.87
N ILE A 29 -3.46 4.98 -5.72
CA ILE A 29 -3.96 5.39 -4.40
C ILE A 29 -3.78 6.89 -4.21
N ALA A 30 -2.59 7.43 -4.50
CA ALA A 30 -2.30 8.85 -4.38
C ALA A 30 -3.20 9.69 -5.32
N THR A 31 -3.40 9.23 -6.56
CA THR A 31 -4.32 9.89 -7.52
C THR A 31 -5.75 9.93 -6.98
N ALA A 32 -6.24 8.82 -6.39
CA ALA A 32 -7.57 8.79 -5.81
C ALA A 32 -7.70 9.75 -4.60
N MET A 33 -6.68 9.81 -3.74
CA MET A 33 -6.65 10.75 -2.62
C MET A 33 -6.57 12.20 -3.07
N ALA A 34 -5.76 12.51 -4.10
CA ALA A 34 -5.70 13.85 -4.70
C ALA A 34 -7.06 14.31 -5.24
N ASN A 35 -7.78 13.42 -5.94
CA ASN A 35 -9.11 13.69 -6.46
C ASN A 35 -10.16 13.93 -5.35
N CYS A 36 -9.85 13.53 -4.11
CA CYS A 36 -10.65 13.82 -2.92
C CYS A 36 -10.07 15.00 -2.11
N GLY A 37 -9.13 15.77 -2.65
CA GLY A 37 -8.62 17.03 -2.08
C GLY A 37 -7.34 16.93 -1.26
N ALA A 38 -6.71 15.74 -1.14
CA ALA A 38 -5.46 15.61 -0.40
C ALA A 38 -4.28 16.24 -1.13
N THR A 39 -3.38 16.87 -0.38
CA THR A 39 -2.03 17.22 -0.85
C THR A 39 -1.18 15.96 -0.89
N ILE A 40 -0.61 15.63 -2.04
CA ILE A 40 0.15 14.40 -2.23
C ILE A 40 1.63 14.62 -2.01
N VAL A 41 2.18 13.81 -1.12
CA VAL A 41 3.62 13.65 -0.92
C VAL A 41 3.97 12.19 -1.20
N PHE A 42 5.01 11.95 -1.95
CA PHE A 42 5.48 10.59 -2.20
C PHE A 42 7.00 10.49 -2.15
N ASN A 43 7.49 9.29 -1.94
CA ASN A 43 8.91 9.01 -2.08
C ASN A 43 9.18 7.83 -3.01
N ASP A 44 10.38 7.76 -3.49
CA ASP A 44 10.95 6.55 -4.10
C ASP A 44 12.46 6.48 -3.79
N ILE A 45 13.06 5.31 -4.06
CA ILE A 45 14.46 5.05 -3.68
C ILE A 45 15.48 5.76 -4.57
N LYS A 46 15.08 6.23 -5.77
CA LYS A 46 15.96 6.85 -6.77
C LYS A 46 15.35 8.13 -7.33
N GLN A 47 16.22 9.12 -7.58
CA GLN A 47 15.82 10.38 -8.18
C GLN A 47 15.08 10.19 -9.52
N GLU A 48 15.58 9.30 -10.37
CA GLU A 48 14.93 9.00 -11.66
C GLU A 48 13.48 8.53 -11.51
N LEU A 49 13.17 7.74 -10.48
CA LEU A 49 11.81 7.29 -10.20
C LEU A 49 10.95 8.44 -9.67
N VAL A 50 11.50 9.27 -8.81
CA VAL A 50 10.81 10.48 -8.31
C VAL A 50 10.48 11.42 -9.46
N ASP A 51 11.43 11.69 -10.37
CA ASP A 51 11.23 12.58 -11.52
C ASP A 51 10.14 12.03 -12.46
N LYS A 52 10.14 10.72 -12.72
CA LYS A 52 9.08 10.05 -13.50
C LYS A 52 7.72 10.15 -12.80
N GLY A 53 7.69 9.95 -11.48
CA GLY A 53 6.47 10.10 -10.70
C GLY A 53 5.91 11.52 -10.78
N LEU A 54 6.74 12.54 -10.56
CA LEU A 54 6.35 13.95 -10.66
C LEU A 54 5.77 14.28 -12.05
N ALA A 55 6.40 13.78 -13.11
CA ALA A 55 5.91 13.95 -14.47
C ALA A 55 4.53 13.29 -14.67
N ALA A 56 4.34 12.06 -14.16
CA ALA A 56 3.08 11.35 -14.26
C ALA A 56 1.96 12.01 -13.44
N TYR A 57 2.23 12.51 -12.24
CA TYR A 57 1.26 13.28 -11.45
C TYR A 57 0.87 14.57 -12.17
N LYS A 58 1.83 15.30 -12.74
CA LYS A 58 1.58 16.51 -13.50
C LYS A 58 0.70 16.23 -14.73
N GLU A 59 0.96 15.13 -15.45
CA GLU A 59 0.13 14.69 -16.59
C GLU A 59 -1.30 14.37 -16.16
N ALA A 60 -1.47 13.80 -14.94
CA ALA A 60 -2.78 13.55 -14.32
C ALA A 60 -3.44 14.83 -13.74
N GLY A 61 -2.81 16.00 -13.87
CA GLY A 61 -3.33 17.27 -13.33
C GLY A 61 -3.18 17.40 -11.80
N ILE A 62 -2.27 16.64 -11.20
CA ILE A 62 -2.03 16.59 -9.75
C ILE A 62 -0.70 17.29 -9.45
N GLU A 63 -0.72 18.25 -8.53
CA GLU A 63 0.48 18.79 -7.93
C GLU A 63 0.93 17.88 -6.79
N ALA A 64 2.12 17.31 -6.89
CA ALA A 64 2.65 16.38 -5.90
C ALA A 64 4.09 16.76 -5.51
N HIS A 65 4.46 16.41 -4.27
CA HIS A 65 5.81 16.62 -3.73
C HIS A 65 6.56 15.28 -3.68
N GLY A 66 7.70 15.20 -4.36
CA GLY A 66 8.49 13.97 -4.48
C GLY A 66 9.79 14.04 -3.68
N TYR A 67 10.12 12.98 -2.93
CA TYR A 67 11.34 12.88 -2.13
C TYR A 67 12.09 11.59 -2.45
N VAL A 68 13.42 11.67 -2.52
CA VAL A 68 14.28 10.47 -2.60
C VAL A 68 14.57 9.98 -1.20
N CYS A 69 14.19 8.74 -0.90
CA CYS A 69 14.46 8.12 0.39
C CYS A 69 14.43 6.59 0.28
N ASP A 70 15.45 5.95 0.83
CA ASP A 70 15.41 4.53 1.14
C ASP A 70 14.66 4.35 2.47
N VAL A 71 13.43 3.82 2.41
CA VAL A 71 12.56 3.65 3.57
C VAL A 71 13.07 2.62 4.58
N THR A 72 14.11 1.85 4.24
CA THR A 72 14.77 0.93 5.16
C THR A 72 15.84 1.61 6.03
N ASN A 73 16.20 2.86 5.70
CA ASN A 73 17.17 3.66 6.44
C ASN A 73 16.42 4.63 7.38
N GLU A 74 16.49 4.36 8.69
CA GLU A 74 15.75 5.12 9.71
C GLU A 74 16.16 6.61 9.73
N ASP A 75 17.46 6.92 9.61
CA ASP A 75 17.93 8.31 9.63
C ASP A 75 17.43 9.08 8.40
N ALA A 76 17.48 8.45 7.21
CA ALA A 76 16.96 9.05 5.99
C ALA A 76 15.45 9.28 6.06
N VAL A 77 14.69 8.36 6.67
CA VAL A 77 13.24 8.51 6.88
C VAL A 77 12.95 9.67 7.83
N ASN A 78 13.67 9.78 8.95
CA ASN A 78 13.49 10.88 9.90
C ASN A 78 13.76 12.25 9.25
N GLU A 79 14.82 12.37 8.44
CA GLU A 79 15.13 13.59 7.71
C GLU A 79 14.06 13.90 6.65
N MET A 80 13.58 12.90 5.92
CA MET A 80 12.50 13.07 4.94
C MET A 80 11.21 13.57 5.63
N VAL A 81 10.78 12.96 6.72
CA VAL A 81 9.57 13.35 7.46
C VAL A 81 9.70 14.79 7.97
N LYS A 82 10.84 15.13 8.58
CA LYS A 82 11.13 16.50 9.04
C LYS A 82 11.06 17.53 7.90
N LYS A 83 11.62 17.19 6.74
CA LYS A 83 11.60 18.05 5.56
C LYS A 83 10.17 18.21 5.03
N ILE A 84 9.38 17.15 4.95
CA ILE A 84 7.98 17.20 4.54
C ILE A 84 7.17 18.11 5.47
N THR A 85 7.33 17.95 6.78
CA THR A 85 6.61 18.77 7.78
C THR A 85 6.96 20.25 7.65
N ALA A 86 8.23 20.59 7.34
CA ALA A 86 8.67 21.96 7.17
C ALA A 86 8.23 22.59 5.83
N GLU A 87 8.17 21.84 4.75
CA GLU A 87 7.96 22.35 3.39
C GLU A 87 6.49 22.25 2.93
N VAL A 88 5.77 21.21 3.39
CA VAL A 88 4.42 20.90 2.91
C VAL A 88 3.39 21.00 4.04
N GLY A 89 3.70 20.47 5.21
CA GLY A 89 2.84 20.46 6.38
C GLY A 89 2.82 19.12 7.11
N HIS A 90 2.00 19.05 8.16
CA HIS A 90 1.85 17.87 9.00
C HIS A 90 1.26 16.68 8.22
N ILE A 91 1.85 15.50 8.38
CA ILE A 91 1.40 14.28 7.69
C ILE A 91 0.15 13.74 8.40
N ASN A 92 -1.02 13.91 7.79
CA ASN A 92 -2.29 13.43 8.32
C ASN A 92 -2.57 11.97 7.94
N VAL A 93 -2.08 11.54 6.76
CA VAL A 93 -2.27 10.20 6.24
C VAL A 93 -0.93 9.62 5.82
N LEU A 94 -0.61 8.44 6.31
CA LEU A 94 0.53 7.64 5.85
C LEU A 94 0.02 6.41 5.11
N VAL A 95 0.52 6.17 3.89
CA VAL A 95 0.32 4.92 3.17
C VAL A 95 1.68 4.22 3.00
N ASN A 96 1.92 3.16 3.75
CA ASN A 96 3.07 2.28 3.59
C ASN A 96 2.82 1.35 2.40
N ASN A 97 3.25 1.78 1.21
CA ASN A 97 3.06 1.05 -0.04
C ASN A 97 4.36 0.46 -0.61
N ALA A 98 5.52 1.06 -0.34
CA ALA A 98 6.80 0.53 -0.81
C ALA A 98 6.94 -0.96 -0.47
N GLY A 99 7.32 -1.76 -1.46
CA GLY A 99 7.44 -3.20 -1.27
C GLY A 99 8.11 -3.88 -2.46
N ILE A 100 8.68 -5.04 -2.20
CA ILE A 100 9.33 -5.90 -3.19
C ILE A 100 8.88 -7.34 -3.06
N ILE A 101 8.92 -8.07 -4.15
CA ILE A 101 8.66 -9.51 -4.13
C ILE A 101 9.80 -10.25 -4.83
N LYS A 102 10.32 -11.28 -4.18
CA LYS A 102 11.25 -12.24 -4.78
C LYS A 102 10.56 -13.59 -4.91
N ARG A 103 10.54 -14.13 -6.14
CA ARG A 103 9.93 -15.41 -6.46
C ARG A 103 11.03 -16.45 -6.60
N ILE A 104 11.41 -17.07 -5.47
CA ILE A 104 12.52 -18.02 -5.36
C ILE A 104 12.03 -19.21 -4.51
N PRO A 105 12.22 -20.46 -4.94
CA PRO A 105 11.95 -21.64 -4.12
C PRO A 105 12.67 -21.52 -2.76
N MET A 106 12.00 -21.92 -1.68
CA MET A 106 12.50 -21.70 -0.32
C MET A 106 13.91 -22.27 -0.11
N ILE A 107 14.19 -23.44 -0.66
CA ILE A 107 15.49 -24.10 -0.52
C ILE A 107 16.62 -23.43 -1.32
N GLU A 108 16.27 -22.58 -2.29
CA GLU A 108 17.21 -21.82 -3.13
C GLU A 108 17.37 -20.37 -2.65
N MET A 109 16.45 -19.89 -1.82
CA MET A 109 16.47 -18.51 -1.31
C MET A 109 17.57 -18.34 -0.27
N THR A 110 18.51 -17.43 -0.51
CA THR A 110 19.53 -17.10 0.48
C THR A 110 18.94 -16.31 1.65
N ALA A 111 19.56 -16.41 2.83
CA ALA A 111 19.17 -15.61 3.99
C ALA A 111 19.23 -14.08 3.72
N ALA A 112 20.16 -13.63 2.89
CA ALA A 112 20.27 -12.22 2.50
C ALA A 112 19.06 -11.78 1.65
N GLN A 113 18.64 -12.61 0.70
CA GLN A 113 17.44 -12.33 -0.12
C GLN A 113 16.17 -12.32 0.72
N PHE A 114 16.06 -13.21 1.70
CA PHE A 114 14.95 -13.25 2.66
C PHE A 114 14.92 -11.96 3.48
N ARG A 115 16.04 -11.58 4.12
CA ARG A 115 16.17 -10.35 4.90
C ARG A 115 15.80 -9.12 4.11
N GLN A 116 16.26 -9.00 2.86
CA GLN A 116 15.94 -7.84 2.01
C GLN A 116 14.43 -7.65 1.84
N VAL A 117 13.66 -8.73 1.68
CA VAL A 117 12.19 -8.63 1.59
C VAL A 117 11.59 -8.22 2.94
N ILE A 118 12.06 -8.80 4.04
CA ILE A 118 11.62 -8.41 5.39
C ILE A 118 11.92 -6.94 5.66
N ASP A 119 13.11 -6.46 5.29
CA ASP A 119 13.50 -5.07 5.52
C ASP A 119 12.59 -4.09 4.80
N VAL A 120 12.26 -4.35 3.54
CA VAL A 120 11.41 -3.44 2.74
C VAL A 120 9.93 -3.59 3.08
N ASP A 121 9.42 -4.82 3.24
CA ASP A 121 7.98 -5.08 3.31
C ASP A 121 7.42 -5.13 4.74
N LEU A 122 8.29 -5.14 5.77
CA LEU A 122 7.90 -5.17 7.18
C LEU A 122 8.63 -4.13 8.03
N ASN A 123 9.99 -4.10 7.99
CA ASN A 123 10.76 -3.18 8.82
C ASN A 123 10.57 -1.73 8.37
N ALA A 124 10.55 -1.46 7.07
CA ALA A 124 10.35 -0.10 6.56
C ALA A 124 8.97 0.50 6.94
N PRO A 125 7.82 -0.21 6.81
CA PRO A 125 6.54 0.26 7.37
C PRO A 125 6.60 0.62 8.86
N PHE A 126 7.34 -0.14 9.66
CA PHE A 126 7.56 0.18 11.08
C PHE A 126 8.37 1.48 11.22
N ILE A 127 9.48 1.62 10.48
CA ILE A 127 10.35 2.80 10.54
C ILE A 127 9.58 4.07 10.17
N VAL A 128 8.84 4.03 9.04
CA VAL A 128 8.09 5.21 8.58
C VAL A 128 6.94 5.54 9.54
N ALA A 129 6.20 4.55 10.03
CA ALA A 129 5.15 4.77 11.02
C ALA A 129 5.71 5.38 12.30
N LYS A 130 6.83 4.86 12.81
CA LYS A 130 7.54 5.40 13.99
C LYS A 130 7.92 6.87 13.81
N ALA A 131 8.33 7.27 12.61
CA ALA A 131 8.75 8.64 12.32
C ALA A 131 7.57 9.64 12.27
N VAL A 132 6.37 9.21 11.82
CA VAL A 132 5.21 10.11 11.67
C VAL A 132 4.28 10.13 12.89
N ILE A 133 4.23 9.06 13.68
CA ILE A 133 3.32 8.94 14.84
C ILE A 133 3.47 10.06 15.87
N PRO A 134 4.70 10.52 16.25
CA PRO A 134 4.85 11.61 17.20
C PRO A 134 4.13 12.89 16.76
N ASP A 135 4.29 13.28 15.50
CA ASP A 135 3.60 14.46 14.94
C ASP A 135 2.08 14.25 14.87
N MET A 136 1.61 13.06 14.48
CA MET A 136 0.18 12.74 14.50
C MET A 136 -0.43 12.85 15.92
N ILE A 137 0.31 12.47 16.97
CA ILE A 137 -0.13 12.63 18.35
C ILE A 137 -0.26 14.12 18.70
N GLU A 138 0.72 14.93 18.34
CA GLU A 138 0.69 16.39 18.58
C GLU A 138 -0.45 17.09 17.84
N GLN A 139 -0.80 16.60 16.64
CA GLN A 139 -1.91 17.11 15.82
C GLN A 139 -3.28 16.56 16.24
N GLY A 140 -3.35 15.63 17.21
CA GLY A 140 -4.59 15.07 17.73
C GLY A 140 -5.21 13.96 16.88
N GLY A 141 -4.45 13.33 15.99
CA GLY A 141 -4.90 12.18 15.23
C GLY A 141 -4.19 11.97 13.89
N GLY A 142 -4.47 10.85 13.27
CA GLY A 142 -3.92 10.50 11.96
C GLY A 142 -4.43 9.16 11.43
N LYS A 143 -4.17 8.89 10.16
CA LYS A 143 -4.53 7.64 9.48
C LYS A 143 -3.28 6.96 8.95
N ILE A 144 -3.10 5.69 9.28
CA ILE A 144 -2.01 4.86 8.76
C ILE A 144 -2.63 3.71 7.97
N ILE A 145 -2.22 3.55 6.72
CA ILE A 145 -2.69 2.51 5.82
C ILE A 145 -1.49 1.68 5.38
N ASN A 146 -1.46 0.41 5.75
CA ASN A 146 -0.42 -0.51 5.33
C ASN A 146 -0.89 -1.33 4.12
N ILE A 147 -0.12 -1.36 3.04
CA ILE A 147 -0.42 -2.23 1.90
C ILE A 147 0.05 -3.64 2.23
N CYS A 148 -0.90 -4.39 2.77
CA CYS A 148 -0.79 -5.82 3.06
C CYS A 148 -0.87 -6.64 1.75
N SER A 149 -1.41 -7.84 1.82
CA SER A 149 -1.63 -8.72 0.68
C SER A 149 -2.61 -9.82 1.07
N MET A 150 -3.23 -10.48 0.09
CA MET A 150 -3.85 -11.77 0.33
C MET A 150 -2.84 -12.80 0.91
N MET A 151 -1.53 -12.61 0.65
CA MET A 151 -0.45 -13.40 1.28
C MET A 151 -0.27 -13.10 2.77
N SER A 152 -1.02 -12.19 3.35
CA SER A 152 -1.12 -12.05 4.81
C SER A 152 -1.98 -13.16 5.45
N GLU A 153 -2.73 -13.91 4.65
CA GLU A 153 -3.58 -15.04 5.08
C GLU A 153 -3.16 -16.36 4.44
N LEU A 154 -2.67 -16.32 3.21
CA LEU A 154 -2.36 -17.51 2.43
C LEU A 154 -0.86 -17.67 2.18
N GLY A 155 -0.44 -18.91 2.07
CA GLY A 155 0.86 -19.28 1.53
C GLY A 155 0.79 -19.57 0.03
N ARG A 156 1.87 -19.28 -0.68
CA ARG A 156 2.08 -19.68 -2.07
C ARG A 156 3.54 -20.08 -2.27
N GLU A 157 3.77 -21.01 -3.16
CA GLU A 157 5.11 -21.40 -3.57
C GLU A 157 5.96 -20.20 -4.01
N THR A 158 7.24 -20.25 -3.75
CA THR A 158 8.29 -19.30 -4.17
C THR A 158 8.24 -17.91 -3.53
N VAL A 159 7.31 -17.60 -2.63
CA VAL A 159 7.16 -16.27 -2.03
C VAL A 159 7.23 -16.29 -0.49
N SER A 160 8.00 -17.21 0.10
CA SER A 160 8.08 -17.39 1.54
C SER A 160 8.43 -16.12 2.32
N ALA A 161 9.44 -15.36 1.87
CA ALA A 161 9.83 -14.10 2.49
C ALA A 161 8.72 -13.04 2.42
N TYR A 162 8.08 -12.93 1.26
CA TYR A 162 6.99 -11.98 1.05
C TYR A 162 5.76 -12.31 1.92
N ALA A 163 5.35 -13.58 1.96
CA ALA A 163 4.24 -14.02 2.82
C ALA A 163 4.54 -13.79 4.30
N ALA A 164 5.77 -14.10 4.75
CA ALA A 164 6.21 -13.83 6.12
C ALA A 164 6.15 -12.32 6.44
N ALA A 165 6.66 -11.46 5.56
CA ALA A 165 6.63 -10.01 5.72
C ALA A 165 5.18 -9.48 5.78
N LYS A 166 4.31 -9.89 4.85
CA LYS A 166 2.92 -9.43 4.80
C LYS A 166 2.06 -9.98 5.94
N GLY A 167 2.34 -11.19 6.43
CA GLY A 167 1.77 -11.72 7.68
C GLY A 167 2.21 -10.90 8.89
N GLY A 168 3.49 -10.56 8.98
CA GLY A 168 4.03 -9.66 10.01
C GLY A 168 3.42 -8.26 9.95
N LEU A 169 3.28 -7.69 8.74
CA LEU A 169 2.68 -6.37 8.52
C LEU A 169 1.20 -6.32 8.95
N LYS A 170 0.45 -7.40 8.72
CA LYS A 170 -0.91 -7.56 9.26
C LYS A 170 -0.92 -7.44 10.78
N MET A 171 0.00 -8.08 11.48
CA MET A 171 0.09 -8.00 12.93
C MET A 171 0.61 -6.66 13.42
N LEU A 172 1.57 -6.04 12.72
CA LEU A 172 2.04 -4.68 13.00
C LEU A 172 0.90 -3.66 12.88
N THR A 173 0.03 -3.80 11.87
CA THR A 173 -1.17 -2.96 11.70
C THR A 173 -2.05 -3.00 12.94
N LYS A 174 -2.33 -4.19 13.47
CA LYS A 174 -3.14 -4.37 14.69
C LYS A 174 -2.46 -3.81 15.93
N ASN A 175 -1.14 -3.95 16.02
CA ASN A 175 -0.38 -3.44 17.15
C ASN A 175 -0.39 -1.91 17.19
N ILE A 176 -0.14 -1.25 16.06
CA ILE A 176 -0.22 0.22 15.96
C ILE A 176 -1.64 0.68 16.32
N ALA A 177 -2.68 0.04 15.78
CA ALA A 177 -4.07 0.34 16.11
C ALA A 177 -4.36 0.24 17.60
N SER A 178 -3.86 -0.80 18.27
CA SER A 178 -4.05 -1.02 19.70
C SER A 178 -3.31 0.01 20.56
N GLU A 179 -2.08 0.35 20.20
CA GLU A 179 -1.20 1.19 21.01
C GLU A 179 -1.54 2.69 20.88
N TYR A 180 -1.89 3.12 19.67
CA TYR A 180 -2.08 4.55 19.33
C TYR A 180 -3.54 4.95 19.12
N GLY A 181 -4.50 4.06 19.19
CA GLY A 181 -5.93 4.37 19.04
C GLY A 181 -6.43 5.42 20.03
N LYS A 182 -5.89 5.47 21.25
CA LYS A 182 -6.21 6.48 22.27
C LYS A 182 -5.81 7.91 21.87
N TYR A 183 -4.93 8.07 20.89
CA TYR A 183 -4.51 9.35 20.32
C TYR A 183 -5.27 9.70 19.04
N ASN A 184 -6.41 9.03 18.78
CA ASN A 184 -7.19 9.22 17.55
C ASN A 184 -6.37 8.85 16.28
N ILE A 185 -5.47 7.89 16.39
CA ILE A 185 -4.73 7.35 15.25
C ILE A 185 -5.33 6.00 14.88
N GLN A 186 -5.87 5.88 13.66
CA GLN A 186 -6.35 4.63 13.12
C GLN A 186 -5.29 4.04 12.20
N CYS A 187 -4.98 2.76 12.43
CA CYS A 187 -4.07 1.99 11.59
C CYS A 187 -4.82 0.81 10.98
N ASN A 188 -4.94 0.79 9.66
CA ASN A 188 -5.61 -0.26 8.93
C ASN A 188 -4.74 -0.77 7.77
N GLY A 189 -5.10 -1.91 7.22
CA GLY A 189 -4.44 -2.47 6.04
C GLY A 189 -5.39 -2.55 4.85
N ILE A 190 -4.83 -2.43 3.65
CA ILE A 190 -5.47 -2.90 2.42
C ILE A 190 -4.74 -4.18 2.02
N GLY A 191 -5.48 -5.24 1.76
CA GLY A 191 -4.95 -6.52 1.32
C GLY A 191 -5.31 -6.77 -0.15
N PRO A 192 -4.49 -6.33 -1.12
CA PRO A 192 -4.77 -6.59 -2.53
C PRO A 192 -4.71 -8.08 -2.86
N GLY A 193 -5.58 -8.50 -3.80
CA GLY A 193 -5.43 -9.73 -4.53
C GLY A 193 -4.35 -9.60 -5.63
N TYR A 194 -4.58 -10.20 -6.76
CA TYR A 194 -3.69 -10.08 -7.92
C TYR A 194 -4.05 -8.84 -8.72
N ILE A 195 -3.17 -7.85 -8.70
CA ILE A 195 -3.33 -6.56 -9.35
C ILE A 195 -2.43 -6.49 -10.60
N ALA A 196 -3.01 -6.02 -11.69
CA ALA A 196 -2.33 -5.76 -12.95
C ALA A 196 -1.47 -4.50 -12.81
N THR A 197 -0.17 -4.69 -12.64
CA THR A 197 0.85 -3.64 -12.51
C THR A 197 2.03 -3.95 -13.44
N PRO A 198 2.97 -3.03 -13.66
CA PRO A 198 4.22 -3.33 -14.37
C PRO A 198 4.98 -4.51 -13.75
N GLN A 199 4.98 -4.64 -12.42
CA GLN A 199 5.66 -5.74 -11.71
C GLN A 199 5.04 -7.12 -11.99
N THR A 200 3.76 -7.19 -12.36
CA THR A 200 3.05 -8.43 -12.68
C THR A 200 2.86 -8.65 -14.18
N ALA A 201 3.31 -7.71 -15.02
CA ALA A 201 3.16 -7.80 -16.47
C ALA A 201 3.72 -9.13 -17.06
N PRO A 202 4.92 -9.60 -16.67
CA PRO A 202 5.46 -10.87 -17.20
C PRO A 202 4.57 -12.10 -16.92
N LEU A 203 3.72 -12.04 -15.89
CA LEU A 203 2.81 -13.12 -15.52
C LEU A 203 1.50 -13.12 -16.33
N ARG A 204 1.32 -12.13 -17.20
CA ARG A 204 0.12 -11.91 -18.01
C ARG A 204 0.41 -11.78 -19.49
N GLU A 205 1.65 -12.02 -19.90
CA GLU A 205 2.05 -11.97 -21.31
C GLU A 205 1.32 -13.02 -22.13
N ILE A 206 0.83 -12.62 -23.31
CA ILE A 206 0.28 -13.57 -24.27
C ILE A 206 1.40 -14.43 -24.81
N GLN A 207 1.20 -15.73 -24.82
CA GLN A 207 2.18 -16.69 -25.29
C GLN A 207 2.30 -16.67 -26.80
N PRO A 208 3.39 -17.18 -27.39
CA PRO A 208 3.57 -17.18 -28.85
C PRO A 208 2.47 -17.89 -29.64
N ASP A 209 1.77 -18.83 -29.04
CA ASP A 209 0.62 -19.54 -29.63
C ASP A 209 -0.71 -18.79 -29.50
N GLY A 210 -0.69 -17.56 -28.97
CA GLY A 210 -1.86 -16.75 -28.72
C GLY A 210 -2.63 -17.10 -27.43
N SER A 211 -2.19 -18.07 -26.67
CA SER A 211 -2.82 -18.42 -25.40
C SER A 211 -2.43 -17.45 -24.27
N ARG A 212 -3.24 -17.41 -23.22
CA ARG A 212 -2.91 -16.68 -22.00
C ARG A 212 -1.80 -17.40 -21.24
N HIS A 213 -0.93 -16.63 -20.56
CA HIS A 213 0.08 -17.19 -19.66
C HIS A 213 -0.56 -18.17 -18.65
N PRO A 214 0.01 -19.35 -18.38
CA PRO A 214 -0.58 -20.35 -17.47
C PRO A 214 -0.91 -19.78 -16.08
N PHE A 215 -0.05 -18.89 -15.56
CA PHE A 215 -0.31 -18.23 -14.29
C PHE A 215 -1.50 -17.25 -14.35
N ASP A 216 -1.67 -16.54 -15.47
CA ASP A 216 -2.85 -15.69 -15.71
C ASP A 216 -4.14 -16.51 -15.71
N GLN A 217 -4.16 -17.63 -16.43
CA GLN A 217 -5.31 -18.55 -16.43
C GLN A 217 -5.62 -19.05 -15.01
N PHE A 218 -4.59 -19.46 -14.25
CA PHE A 218 -4.73 -19.92 -12.88
C PHE A 218 -5.37 -18.84 -11.99
N ILE A 219 -4.86 -17.59 -12.05
CA ILE A 219 -5.38 -16.50 -11.23
C ILE A 219 -6.82 -16.15 -11.57
N VAL A 220 -7.15 -16.03 -12.85
CA VAL A 220 -8.52 -15.73 -13.29
C VAL A 220 -9.48 -16.84 -12.84
N ALA A 221 -9.08 -18.11 -12.95
CA ALA A 221 -9.89 -19.24 -12.51
C ALA A 221 -10.10 -19.29 -10.97
N LYS A 222 -9.16 -18.76 -10.19
CA LYS A 222 -9.21 -18.71 -8.72
C LYS A 222 -9.89 -17.46 -8.17
N THR A 223 -10.09 -16.44 -8.98
CA THR A 223 -10.70 -15.18 -8.56
C THR A 223 -12.17 -15.18 -8.96
N PRO A 224 -13.14 -15.10 -8.03
CA PRO A 224 -14.57 -15.07 -8.36
C PRO A 224 -14.97 -13.96 -9.33
N ALA A 225 -14.29 -12.80 -9.29
CA ALA A 225 -14.49 -11.69 -10.23
C ALA A 225 -13.99 -12.01 -11.66
N GLU A 226 -13.36 -13.16 -11.89
CA GLU A 226 -12.84 -13.66 -13.17
C GLU A 226 -11.90 -12.69 -13.90
N ARG A 227 -11.21 -11.83 -13.15
CA ARG A 227 -10.24 -10.87 -13.66
C ARG A 227 -9.13 -10.59 -12.65
N TRP A 228 -8.03 -10.06 -13.14
CA TRP A 228 -7.10 -9.32 -12.29
C TRP A 228 -7.75 -8.01 -11.84
N GLY A 229 -7.43 -7.58 -10.64
CA GLY A 229 -7.70 -6.19 -10.25
C GLY A 229 -6.81 -5.23 -11.04
N VAL A 230 -7.22 -3.97 -11.10
CA VAL A 230 -6.38 -2.87 -11.57
C VAL A 230 -5.98 -2.02 -10.36
N ALA A 231 -4.94 -1.20 -10.50
CA ALA A 231 -4.45 -0.39 -9.37
C ALA A 231 -5.53 0.57 -8.84
N GLU A 232 -6.41 1.04 -9.70
CA GLU A 232 -7.54 1.92 -9.42
C GLU A 232 -8.62 1.27 -8.54
N ASP A 233 -8.75 -0.07 -8.54
CA ASP A 233 -9.64 -0.80 -7.63
C ASP A 233 -9.31 -0.54 -6.15
N LEU A 234 -8.07 -0.09 -5.85
CA LEU A 234 -7.60 0.19 -4.50
C LEU A 234 -7.84 1.65 -4.05
N GLY A 235 -8.17 2.54 -4.98
CA GLY A 235 -8.33 3.96 -4.71
C GLY A 235 -9.49 4.26 -3.74
N GLY A 236 -10.69 3.75 -4.03
CA GLY A 236 -11.85 3.93 -3.15
C GLY A 236 -11.64 3.41 -1.72
N PRO A 237 -11.18 2.15 -1.54
CA PRO A 237 -10.78 1.62 -0.24
C PRO A 237 -9.75 2.49 0.50
N ALA A 238 -8.76 3.04 -0.19
CA ALA A 238 -7.75 3.90 0.40
C ALA A 238 -8.33 5.25 0.84
N VAL A 239 -9.17 5.88 0.04
CA VAL A 239 -9.89 7.11 0.40
C VAL A 239 -10.79 6.88 1.63
N PHE A 240 -11.54 5.76 1.66
CA PHE A 240 -12.33 5.37 2.83
C PHE A 240 -11.48 5.33 4.09
N LEU A 241 -10.37 4.59 4.07
CA LEU A 241 -9.50 4.41 5.23
C LEU A 241 -8.73 5.69 5.63
N ALA A 242 -8.53 6.63 4.70
CA ALA A 242 -7.90 7.92 4.94
C ALA A 242 -8.85 9.00 5.50
N SER A 243 -10.15 8.80 5.36
CA SER A 243 -11.19 9.79 5.64
C SER A 243 -11.87 9.61 6.99
N GLU A 244 -12.69 10.59 7.39
CA GLU A 244 -13.52 10.54 8.59
C GLU A 244 -14.57 9.41 8.56
N ALA A 245 -14.92 8.91 7.36
CA ALA A 245 -15.83 7.78 7.22
C ALA A 245 -15.33 6.49 7.89
N SER A 246 -14.03 6.42 8.22
CA SER A 246 -13.39 5.28 8.87
C SER A 246 -12.92 5.56 10.32
N ASP A 247 -13.39 6.60 10.98
CA ASP A 247 -12.87 7.00 12.31
C ASP A 247 -13.00 5.92 13.39
N PHE A 248 -13.97 5.02 13.25
CA PHE A 248 -14.13 3.90 14.18
C PHE A 248 -13.66 2.55 13.62
N VAL A 249 -13.00 2.55 12.44
CA VAL A 249 -12.38 1.38 11.82
C VAL A 249 -10.90 1.37 12.19
N ASN A 250 -10.46 0.43 13.01
CA ASN A 250 -9.10 0.36 13.50
C ASN A 250 -8.62 -1.09 13.63
N GLY A 251 -7.44 -1.40 13.08
CA GLY A 251 -6.86 -2.76 13.09
C GLY A 251 -7.44 -3.71 12.03
N LEU A 252 -8.27 -3.21 11.09
CA LEU A 252 -8.84 -3.99 9.99
C LEU A 252 -7.80 -4.22 8.89
N ILE A 253 -7.87 -5.39 8.24
CA ILE A 253 -7.30 -5.58 6.91
C ILE A 253 -8.47 -5.71 5.93
N LEU A 254 -8.64 -4.70 5.09
CA LEU A 254 -9.67 -4.67 4.05
C LEU A 254 -9.12 -5.36 2.80
N TYR A 255 -9.60 -6.57 2.53
CA TYR A 255 -9.17 -7.30 1.34
C TYR A 255 -9.90 -6.80 0.10
N VAL A 256 -9.12 -6.44 -0.92
CA VAL A 256 -9.58 -5.95 -2.24
C VAL A 256 -9.00 -6.92 -3.27
N ASP A 257 -9.63 -8.06 -3.40
CA ASP A 257 -9.06 -9.25 -4.02
C ASP A 257 -9.98 -9.96 -5.03
N GLY A 258 -11.10 -9.34 -5.38
CA GLY A 258 -12.08 -9.95 -6.28
C GLY A 258 -12.74 -11.21 -5.72
N GLY A 259 -12.64 -11.43 -4.40
CA GLY A 259 -13.26 -12.54 -3.69
C GLY A 259 -12.39 -13.79 -3.56
N ILE A 260 -11.11 -13.73 -3.92
CA ILE A 260 -10.22 -14.91 -3.90
C ILE A 260 -10.07 -15.52 -2.50
N LEU A 261 -10.08 -14.70 -1.43
CA LEU A 261 -10.02 -15.19 -0.05
C LEU A 261 -11.35 -15.71 0.49
N ALA A 262 -12.47 -15.33 -0.12
CA ALA A 262 -13.81 -15.75 0.30
C ALA A 262 -14.31 -17.04 -0.38
N TYR A 263 -13.44 -17.70 -1.17
CA TYR A 263 -13.89 -18.66 -2.17
C TYR A 263 -13.11 -19.97 -2.13
N ILE A 264 -13.81 -21.07 -2.01
CA ILE A 264 -13.22 -22.40 -1.93
C ILE A 264 -12.85 -23.02 -3.30
N GLY A 265 -13.47 -22.56 -4.38
CA GLY A 265 -13.26 -23.09 -5.73
C GLY A 265 -14.58 -23.24 -6.51
N LYS A 266 -14.49 -23.34 -7.85
CA LYS A 266 -15.65 -23.66 -8.69
C LYS A 266 -16.14 -25.07 -8.40
N GLN A 267 -17.44 -25.21 -8.27
CA GLN A 267 -18.08 -26.52 -8.23
C GLN A 267 -17.91 -27.17 -9.61
N PRO A 268 -17.49 -28.44 -9.68
CA PRO A 268 -17.50 -29.18 -10.93
C PRO A 268 -18.91 -29.18 -11.52
N GLY A 269 -19.01 -28.85 -12.81
CA GLY A 269 -20.29 -28.89 -13.58
C GLY A 269 -20.67 -30.31 -13.93
#